data_41bd2c11a89898380bef8ecc2ef42eb5
#
_entry.id   41bd2c11a89898380bef8ecc2ef42eb5
#
_cell.length_a   1.000
_cell.length_b   1.000
_cell.length_c   1.000
_cell.angle_alpha   90.00
_cell.angle_beta   90.00
_cell.angle_gamma   90.00
#
_symmetry.space_group_name_H-M   'P 1'
#
loop_
_entity.id
_entity.type
_entity.pdbx_description
1 polymer ?
#
loop_
_entity_poly.entity_id
_entity_poly.type
_entity_poly.pdbx_seq_one_letter_code
_entity_poly.pdbx_strand_id
1 'polypeptide(L)'
;MTSFEVLISCEPDLMPTIGNPGDAGYDLRSADNAIVPARSRHTVNTGVSIALPAGYVALVHPRSGLAAKHGITVLNAPGTVDAGYRGQMLITLVNHSDEDFEITRGDRIAQMLFQKFESARFVHVTELPGSQRGSAGFGSTGVK
;
A
#
# COMPACT_ATOMS: atom_id res chain seq x y z
N MET A 1 14.11 -17.49 -3.36
CA MET A 1 13.44 -16.56 -2.42
C MET A 1 13.03 -17.30 -1.17
N THR A 2 13.18 -16.68 -0.02
CA THR A 2 12.62 -17.21 1.22
C THR A 2 11.12 -16.91 1.27
N SER A 3 10.28 -17.90 1.55
CA SER A 3 8.87 -17.73 1.81
C SER A 3 8.59 -17.72 3.32
N PHE A 4 7.50 -17.10 3.74
CA PHE A 4 7.00 -17.12 5.11
C PHE A 4 5.48 -17.23 5.08
N GLU A 5 4.90 -17.70 6.17
CA GLU A 5 3.45 -17.87 6.26
C GLU A 5 2.78 -16.61 6.76
N VAL A 6 1.67 -16.23 6.11
CA VAL A 6 0.75 -15.19 6.54
C VAL A 6 -0.61 -15.81 6.74
N LEU A 7 -1.14 -15.74 7.94
CA LEU A 7 -2.51 -16.17 8.20
C LEU A 7 -3.46 -15.13 7.61
N ILE A 8 -4.49 -15.59 6.91
CA ILE A 8 -5.43 -14.74 6.21
C ILE A 8 -6.88 -15.20 6.44
N SER A 9 -7.77 -14.24 6.61
CA SER A 9 -9.21 -14.44 6.64
C SER A 9 -9.87 -13.58 5.60
N CYS A 10 -10.54 -14.20 4.63
CA CYS A 10 -11.30 -13.54 3.57
C CYS A 10 -12.26 -14.55 2.90
N GLU A 11 -13.19 -14.06 2.10
CA GLU A 11 -13.94 -14.90 1.18
C GLU A 11 -13.00 -15.43 0.07
N PRO A 12 -13.22 -16.65 -0.44
CA PRO A 12 -12.30 -17.28 -1.42
C PRO A 12 -12.04 -16.45 -2.68
N ASP A 13 -13.04 -15.72 -3.16
CA ASP A 13 -12.96 -14.88 -4.36
C ASP A 13 -12.19 -13.56 -4.13
N LEU A 14 -11.93 -13.22 -2.87
CA LEU A 14 -11.16 -12.03 -2.47
C LEU A 14 -9.71 -12.36 -2.07
N MET A 15 -9.30 -13.63 -2.17
CA MET A 15 -7.93 -14.03 -1.86
C MET A 15 -6.92 -13.24 -2.70
N PRO A 16 -5.93 -12.58 -2.09
CA PRO A 16 -4.89 -11.88 -2.83
C PRO A 16 -4.10 -12.83 -3.73
N THR A 17 -3.84 -12.41 -4.94
CA THR A 17 -3.15 -13.22 -5.96
C THR A 17 -1.99 -12.46 -6.59
N ILE A 18 -0.94 -13.17 -7.00
CA ILE A 18 0.14 -12.62 -7.82
C ILE A 18 -0.17 -12.84 -9.30
N GLY A 19 0.27 -11.91 -10.15
CA GLY A 19 0.09 -12.01 -11.60
C GLY A 19 0.98 -13.08 -12.22
N ASN A 20 2.26 -13.11 -11.84
CA ASN A 20 3.24 -14.06 -12.34
C ASN A 20 4.11 -14.61 -11.20
N PRO A 21 4.63 -15.83 -11.33
CA PRO A 21 5.59 -16.34 -10.35
C PRO A 21 6.79 -15.39 -10.20
N GLY A 22 7.09 -14.99 -8.97
CA GLY A 22 8.18 -14.07 -8.67
C GLY A 22 7.79 -12.60 -8.58
N ASP A 23 6.54 -12.25 -8.92
CA ASP A 23 6.02 -10.89 -8.67
C ASP A 23 6.00 -10.62 -7.16
N ALA A 24 6.32 -9.38 -6.78
CA ALA A 24 6.34 -8.98 -5.38
C ALA A 24 4.96 -8.54 -4.85
N GLY A 25 4.09 -8.06 -5.73
CA GLY A 25 2.80 -7.49 -5.39
C GLY A 25 1.66 -8.50 -5.47
N TYR A 26 0.93 -8.64 -4.38
CA TYR A 26 -0.31 -9.42 -4.33
C TYR A 26 -1.50 -8.49 -4.59
N ASP A 27 -2.26 -8.74 -5.65
CA ASP A 27 -3.43 -7.94 -5.98
C ASP A 27 -4.48 -8.01 -4.87
N LEU A 28 -4.94 -6.85 -4.43
CA LEU A 28 -6.07 -6.68 -3.50
C LEU A 28 -7.31 -6.28 -4.30
N ARG A 29 -8.42 -6.96 -4.01
CA ARG A 29 -9.69 -6.78 -4.70
C ARG A 29 -10.69 -6.02 -3.84
N SER A 30 -11.63 -5.35 -4.51
CA SER A 30 -12.77 -4.75 -3.83
C SER A 30 -13.76 -5.82 -3.36
N ALA A 31 -14.18 -5.73 -2.10
CA ALA A 31 -15.27 -6.55 -1.56
C ALA A 31 -16.65 -6.03 -1.97
N ASP A 32 -16.73 -4.78 -2.44
CA ASP A 32 -17.98 -4.08 -2.70
C ASP A 32 -17.99 -3.46 -4.10
N ASN A 33 -19.19 -3.19 -4.60
CA ASN A 33 -19.38 -2.23 -5.67
C ASN A 33 -19.24 -0.82 -5.09
N ALA A 34 -18.55 0.06 -5.79
CA ALA A 34 -18.29 1.41 -5.33
C ALA A 34 -18.07 2.37 -6.50
N ILE A 35 -18.15 3.66 -6.22
CA ILE A 35 -17.78 4.73 -7.14
C ILE A 35 -16.77 5.61 -6.44
N VAL A 36 -15.65 5.88 -7.09
CA VAL A 36 -14.71 6.93 -6.68
C VAL A 36 -15.02 8.16 -7.54
N PRO A 37 -15.72 9.17 -6.99
CA PRO A 37 -16.14 10.30 -7.79
C PRO A 37 -14.97 11.08 -8.37
N ALA A 38 -15.19 11.72 -9.52
CA ALA A 38 -14.22 12.60 -10.14
C ALA A 38 -13.66 13.61 -9.13
N ARG A 39 -12.35 13.81 -9.13
CA ARG A 39 -11.65 14.77 -8.25
C ARG A 39 -11.88 14.54 -6.75
N SER A 40 -12.25 13.32 -6.35
CA SER A 40 -12.60 12.99 -4.97
C SER A 40 -11.94 11.68 -4.54
N ARG A 41 -12.28 11.21 -3.35
CA ARG A 41 -11.78 9.96 -2.76
C ARG A 41 -12.93 9.11 -2.24
N HIS A 42 -12.69 7.82 -2.15
CA HIS A 42 -13.60 6.87 -1.52
C HIS A 42 -12.81 5.74 -0.87
N THR A 43 -13.23 5.31 0.30
CA THR A 43 -12.61 4.19 1.01
C THR A 43 -13.34 2.90 0.68
N VAL A 44 -12.60 1.93 0.14
CA VAL A 44 -13.10 0.64 -0.33
C VAL A 44 -12.60 -0.46 0.61
N ASN A 45 -13.50 -1.37 0.98
CA ASN A 45 -13.14 -2.55 1.77
C ASN A 45 -12.62 -3.67 0.86
N THR A 46 -11.53 -4.29 1.25
CA THR A 46 -11.00 -5.49 0.58
C THR A 46 -11.61 -6.79 1.08
N GLY A 47 -12.26 -6.78 2.24
CA GLY A 47 -12.74 -8.00 2.91
C GLY A 47 -11.62 -8.90 3.44
N VAL A 48 -10.36 -8.43 3.44
CA VAL A 48 -9.17 -9.22 3.78
C VAL A 48 -8.61 -8.76 5.12
N SER A 49 -8.44 -9.70 6.05
CA SER A 49 -7.72 -9.54 7.31
C SER A 49 -6.53 -10.49 7.34
N ILE A 50 -5.38 -10.02 7.83
CA ILE A 50 -4.15 -10.82 7.90
C ILE A 50 -3.53 -10.79 9.29
N ALA A 51 -2.73 -11.80 9.58
CA ALA A 51 -1.85 -11.83 10.74
C ALA A 51 -0.42 -12.05 10.26
N LEU A 52 0.40 -11.01 10.38
CA LEU A 52 1.80 -11.05 10.01
C LEU A 52 2.66 -11.54 11.17
N PRO A 53 3.75 -12.27 10.89
CA PRO A 53 4.77 -12.52 11.89
C PRO A 53 5.43 -11.21 12.37
N ALA A 54 5.92 -11.21 13.60
CA ALA A 54 6.69 -10.08 14.13
C ALA A 54 7.89 -9.77 13.24
N GLY A 55 8.21 -8.49 13.07
CA GLY A 55 9.30 -8.02 12.21
C GLY A 55 8.94 -7.88 10.73
N TYR A 56 7.66 -8.12 10.37
CA TYR A 56 7.15 -7.88 9.02
C TYR A 56 6.09 -6.79 9.01
N VAL A 57 6.02 -6.09 7.90
CA VAL A 57 4.99 -5.12 7.57
C VAL A 57 4.42 -5.46 6.19
N ALA A 58 3.12 -5.25 5.99
CA ALA A 58 2.55 -5.24 4.66
C ALA A 58 2.36 -3.79 4.20
N LEU A 59 2.77 -3.52 2.97
CA LEU A 59 2.67 -2.20 2.33
C LEU A 59 1.65 -2.26 1.21
N VAL A 60 0.65 -1.39 1.26
CA VAL A 60 -0.38 -1.27 0.23
C VAL A 60 0.04 -0.19 -0.76
N HIS A 61 0.25 -0.61 -2.00
CA HIS A 61 0.66 0.22 -3.11
C HIS A 61 -0.45 0.37 -4.14
N PRO A 62 -0.48 1.47 -4.90
CA PRO A 62 -1.37 1.60 -6.05
C PRO A 62 -0.97 0.66 -7.18
N ARG A 63 -1.87 0.50 -8.14
CA ARG A 63 -1.62 -0.25 -9.37
C ARG A 63 -1.30 0.71 -10.51
N SER A 64 -0.21 0.46 -11.22
CA SER A 64 0.28 1.31 -12.31
C SER A 64 -0.75 1.51 -13.44
N GLY A 65 -1.49 0.46 -13.78
CA GLY A 65 -2.53 0.53 -14.82
C GLY A 65 -3.70 1.45 -14.43
N LEU A 66 -4.14 1.41 -13.18
CA LEU A 66 -5.19 2.32 -12.70
C LEU A 66 -4.70 3.76 -12.64
N ALA A 67 -3.46 3.97 -12.22
CA ALA A 67 -2.84 5.29 -12.18
C ALA A 67 -2.74 5.90 -13.59
N ALA A 68 -2.15 5.15 -14.53
CA ALA A 68 -1.88 5.66 -15.86
C ALA A 68 -3.14 5.85 -16.72
N LYS A 69 -4.12 4.94 -16.62
CA LYS A 69 -5.31 4.95 -17.48
C LYS A 69 -6.48 5.73 -16.90
N HIS A 70 -6.61 5.75 -15.59
CA HIS A 70 -7.80 6.28 -14.90
C HIS A 70 -7.49 7.37 -13.87
N GLY A 71 -6.22 7.66 -13.60
CA GLY A 71 -5.84 8.63 -12.58
C GLY A 71 -6.19 8.20 -11.15
N ILE A 72 -6.33 6.88 -10.92
CA ILE A 72 -6.66 6.31 -9.62
C ILE A 72 -5.40 5.89 -8.90
N THR A 73 -5.26 6.31 -7.65
CA THR A 73 -4.16 5.90 -6.79
C THR A 73 -4.63 5.72 -5.35
N VAL A 74 -3.75 5.21 -4.49
CA VAL A 74 -4.00 5.07 -3.05
C VAL A 74 -3.54 6.36 -2.37
N LEU A 75 -4.47 7.03 -1.69
CA LEU A 75 -4.23 8.37 -1.14
C LEU A 75 -3.07 8.43 -0.16
N ASN A 76 -2.95 7.44 0.72
CA ASN A 76 -1.91 7.35 1.75
C ASN A 76 -0.78 6.37 1.38
N ALA A 77 -0.56 6.12 0.09
CA ALA A 77 0.48 5.18 -0.33
C ALA A 77 1.90 5.63 0.09
N PRO A 78 2.75 4.70 0.54
CA PRO A 78 2.44 3.31 0.84
C PRO A 78 1.63 3.17 2.14
N GLY A 79 0.47 2.51 2.05
CA GLY A 79 -0.34 2.21 3.23
C GLY A 79 0.36 1.18 4.11
N THR A 80 0.47 1.43 5.40
CA THR A 80 1.19 0.57 6.35
C THR A 80 0.22 -0.33 7.09
N VAL A 81 0.39 -1.65 6.97
CA VAL A 81 -0.37 -2.65 7.72
C VAL A 81 0.56 -3.31 8.72
N ASP A 82 0.38 -2.99 9.99
CA ASP A 82 1.20 -3.48 11.09
C ASP A 82 0.92 -4.95 11.40
N ALA A 83 1.93 -5.66 11.93
CA ALA A 83 1.80 -7.08 12.28
C ALA A 83 0.68 -7.36 13.29
N GLY A 84 0.38 -6.41 14.18
CA GLY A 84 -0.68 -6.52 15.18
C GLY A 84 -2.10 -6.16 14.69
N TYR A 85 -2.24 -5.61 13.47
CA TYR A 85 -3.55 -5.25 12.93
C TYR A 85 -4.34 -6.50 12.53
N ARG A 86 -5.62 -6.56 12.93
CA ARG A 86 -6.51 -7.71 12.67
C ARG A 86 -7.80 -7.34 11.94
N GLY A 87 -8.02 -6.03 11.70
CA GLY A 87 -9.17 -5.57 10.94
C GLY A 87 -9.07 -5.87 9.46
N GLN A 88 -10.18 -5.73 8.75
CA GLN A 88 -10.16 -5.77 7.30
C GLN A 88 -9.40 -4.56 6.74
N MET A 89 -8.59 -4.81 5.71
CA MET A 89 -7.86 -3.75 5.03
C MET A 89 -8.81 -2.86 4.25
N LEU A 90 -8.84 -1.59 4.62
CA LEU A 90 -9.58 -0.54 3.93
C LEU A 90 -8.61 0.27 3.08
N ILE A 91 -8.97 0.52 1.84
CA ILE A 91 -8.13 1.25 0.89
C ILE A 91 -8.82 2.53 0.48
N THR A 92 -8.22 3.67 0.82
CA THR A 92 -8.71 4.97 0.37
C THR A 92 -8.11 5.27 -0.99
N LEU A 93 -8.95 5.19 -2.02
CA LEU A 93 -8.61 5.54 -3.39
C LEU A 93 -8.91 7.02 -3.64
N VAL A 94 -8.03 7.68 -4.37
CA VAL A 94 -8.25 9.04 -4.87
C VAL A 94 -8.31 9.03 -6.38
N ASN A 95 -9.24 9.80 -6.93
CA ASN A 95 -9.48 9.94 -8.37
C ASN A 95 -9.03 11.34 -8.82
N HIS A 96 -7.94 11.41 -9.55
CA HIS A 96 -7.39 12.65 -10.11
C HIS A 96 -7.96 13.00 -11.49
N SER A 97 -8.87 12.17 -12.02
CA SER A 97 -9.51 12.43 -13.31
C SER A 97 -10.80 13.26 -13.18
N ASP A 98 -11.34 13.67 -14.32
CA ASP A 98 -12.61 14.40 -14.41
C ASP A 98 -13.84 13.49 -14.58
N GLU A 99 -13.63 12.17 -14.57
CA GLU A 99 -14.66 11.16 -14.70
C GLU A 99 -14.78 10.31 -13.44
N ASP A 100 -15.99 9.93 -13.08
CA ASP A 100 -16.23 8.96 -12.01
C ASP A 100 -15.60 7.62 -12.38
N PHE A 101 -15.02 6.93 -11.40
CA PHE A 101 -14.47 5.60 -11.59
C PHE A 101 -15.34 4.57 -10.89
N GLU A 102 -15.94 3.68 -11.65
CA GLU A 102 -16.76 2.59 -11.13
C GLU A 102 -15.91 1.38 -10.75
N ILE A 103 -16.19 0.82 -9.58
CA ILE A 103 -15.58 -0.39 -9.05
C ILE A 103 -16.67 -1.42 -8.89
N THR A 104 -16.44 -2.61 -9.44
CA THR A 104 -17.26 -3.78 -9.21
C THR A 104 -16.56 -4.72 -8.24
N ARG A 105 -17.32 -5.39 -7.36
CA ARG A 105 -16.76 -6.43 -6.48
C ARG A 105 -15.84 -7.37 -7.26
N GLY A 106 -14.67 -7.62 -6.72
CA GLY A 106 -13.65 -8.46 -7.36
C GLY A 106 -12.64 -7.70 -8.22
N ASP A 107 -12.88 -6.42 -8.53
CA ASP A 107 -11.92 -5.60 -9.24
C ASP A 107 -10.65 -5.42 -8.40
N ARG A 108 -9.50 -5.49 -9.07
CA ARG A 108 -8.20 -5.28 -8.46
C ARG A 108 -7.94 -3.79 -8.30
N ILE A 109 -7.91 -3.31 -7.05
CA ILE A 109 -7.86 -1.88 -6.71
C ILE A 109 -6.52 -1.41 -6.16
N ALA A 110 -5.70 -2.34 -5.68
CA ALA A 110 -4.38 -2.07 -5.11
C ALA A 110 -3.53 -3.33 -5.15
N GLN A 111 -2.32 -3.25 -4.64
CA GLN A 111 -1.45 -4.41 -4.46
C GLN A 111 -0.75 -4.33 -3.10
N MET A 112 -0.45 -5.48 -2.53
CA MET A 112 0.17 -5.62 -1.22
C MET A 112 1.53 -6.28 -1.36
N LEU A 113 2.55 -5.67 -0.77
CA LEU A 113 3.90 -6.21 -0.67
C LEU A 113 4.24 -6.48 0.79
N PHE A 114 5.13 -7.42 1.03
CA PHE A 114 5.63 -7.74 2.35
C PHE A 114 7.09 -7.37 2.48
N GLN A 115 7.46 -6.81 3.64
CA GLN A 115 8.82 -6.37 3.90
C GLN A 115 9.19 -6.62 5.36
N LYS A 116 10.45 -7.00 5.60
CA LYS A 116 11.03 -6.94 6.95
C LYS A 116 11.37 -5.50 7.28
N PHE A 117 11.25 -5.14 8.54
CA PHE A 117 11.64 -3.81 9.02
C PHE A 117 12.48 -3.90 10.28
N GLU A 118 13.31 -2.89 10.49
CA GLU A 118 14.12 -2.74 11.68
C GLU A 118 13.39 -1.90 12.74
N SER A 119 13.42 -2.36 13.98
CA SER A 119 12.88 -1.60 15.11
C SER A 119 13.94 -0.65 15.62
N ALA A 120 13.73 0.65 15.43
CA ALA A 120 14.65 1.68 15.89
C ALA A 120 14.37 2.08 17.34
N ARG A 121 15.44 2.24 18.13
CA ARG A 121 15.39 2.87 19.44
C ARG A 121 16.02 4.26 19.34
N PHE A 122 15.22 5.29 19.49
CA PHE A 122 15.73 6.65 19.47
C PHE A 122 16.50 6.97 20.74
N VAL A 123 17.68 7.58 20.59
CA VAL A 123 18.50 8.10 21.68
C VAL A 123 18.57 9.61 21.50
N HIS A 124 18.02 10.34 22.46
CA HIS A 124 18.06 11.79 22.45
C HIS A 124 19.50 12.28 22.67
N VAL A 125 19.95 13.16 21.80
CA VAL A 125 21.22 13.86 21.89
C VAL A 125 21.00 15.34 21.65
N THR A 126 21.89 16.19 22.18
CA THR A 126 21.80 17.64 21.97
C THR A 126 22.33 18.07 20.61
N GLU A 127 23.24 17.29 20.03
CA GLU A 127 23.85 17.54 18.74
C GLU A 127 24.12 16.22 18.02
N LEU A 128 23.85 16.20 16.70
CA LEU A 128 24.16 15.04 15.87
C LEU A 128 25.63 15.04 15.43
N PRO A 129 26.23 13.85 15.24
CA PRO A 129 27.55 13.76 14.61
C PRO A 129 27.57 14.45 13.25
N GLY A 130 28.70 15.12 12.94
CA GLY A 130 28.88 15.76 11.64
C GLY A 130 28.90 14.76 10.48
N SER A 131 28.55 15.23 9.28
CA SER A 131 28.65 14.46 8.02
C SER A 131 29.12 15.36 6.89
N GLN A 132 29.65 14.75 5.81
CA GLN A 132 30.08 15.51 4.63
C GLN A 132 28.94 16.28 3.96
N ARG A 133 27.70 15.72 3.99
CA ARG A 133 26.52 16.37 3.41
C ARG A 133 25.99 17.50 4.31
N GLY A 134 26.15 17.38 5.63
CA GLY A 134 25.59 18.32 6.59
C GLY A 134 24.07 18.45 6.43
N SER A 135 23.57 19.68 6.39
CA SER A 135 22.14 19.99 6.23
C SER A 135 21.67 20.13 4.78
N ALA A 136 22.53 19.88 3.80
CA ALA A 136 22.16 20.02 2.38
C ALA A 136 21.07 19.03 1.97
N GLY A 137 20.01 19.53 1.34
CA GLY A 137 18.84 18.76 0.90
C GLY A 137 17.93 19.62 0.01
N PHE A 138 16.70 19.15 -0.23
CA PHE A 138 15.67 19.88 -1.00
C PHE A 138 16.19 20.49 -2.32
N GLY A 139 16.77 19.63 -3.18
CA GLY A 139 17.25 20.08 -4.48
C GLY A 139 18.62 20.76 -4.45
N SER A 140 19.39 20.59 -3.37
CA SER A 140 20.77 21.11 -3.28
C SER A 140 21.69 20.61 -4.40
N THR A 141 21.33 19.50 -5.07
CA THR A 141 22.03 18.94 -6.24
C THR A 141 21.47 19.45 -7.58
N GLY A 142 20.42 20.29 -7.56
CA GLY A 142 19.76 20.82 -8.75
C GLY A 142 18.87 19.82 -9.47
N VAL A 143 18.32 20.26 -10.60
CA VAL A 143 17.44 19.46 -11.48
C VAL A 143 18.21 18.91 -12.67
N LYS A 144 19.42 19.43 -12.96
CA LYS A 144 20.32 19.00 -14.05
C LYS A 144 21.70 18.71 -13.49
#